data_bf11f978b9b6bccd3755f1cd3ba9cc05
#
_entry.id   bf11f978b9b6bccd3755f1cd3ba9cc05
#
_cell.length_a   1.000
_cell.length_b   1.000
_cell.length_c   1.000
_cell.angle_alpha   90.00
_cell.angle_beta   90.00
_cell.angle_gamma   90.00
#
_symmetry.space_group_name_H-M   'P 1'
#
loop_
_entity.id
_entity.type
_entity.pdbx_description
1 polymer ?
#
loop_
_entity_poly.entity_id
_entity_poly.type
_entity_poly.pdbx_seq_one_letter_code
_entity_poly.pdbx_strand_id
1 'polypeptide(L)'
;MRNNAITRFFSEYSALGHVLEGRDLLALARATVLQSPAILRTRKLTSIDASMSRNMNVRFGKARMAMPLADIDRILAARNDNPTFGNVREMYARNCYLEHLRLQTPLDAVLDLGANRGMFSLLALLALGAKTVVGVEPVEIYGPVFRLLLEANGCEVSRAPRYTKFISCPSVERQNPDQTVSIETIMREQGIDRFSLVKMDIEGHEQAVFSEPAWLAHVDNLTMELHPEFVDDLHPISKALEQYGFKWMSFDQAGHQVNIQSAMFLYASRTSSLVA
;
A
#
# COMPACT_ATOMS: atom_id res chain seq x y z
N MET A 1 -0.16 15.78 24.05
CA MET A 1 0.54 14.64 23.40
C MET A 1 0.21 13.25 23.94
N ARG A 2 -0.12 13.01 25.22
CA ARG A 2 -0.46 11.66 25.75
C ARG A 2 -1.82 11.09 25.28
N ASN A 3 -2.81 11.92 25.00
CA ASN A 3 -4.14 11.48 24.60
C ASN A 3 -4.19 10.87 23.17
N ASN A 4 -3.34 11.33 22.26
CA ASN A 4 -3.39 10.86 20.87
C ASN A 4 -2.98 9.39 20.69
N ALA A 5 -2.00 8.87 21.46
CA ALA A 5 -1.55 7.48 21.33
C ALA A 5 -2.59 6.47 21.81
N ILE A 6 -3.30 6.77 22.89
CA ILE A 6 -4.34 5.92 23.44
C ILE A 6 -5.57 5.91 22.51
N THR A 7 -6.00 7.08 22.04
CA THR A 7 -7.11 7.22 21.11
C THR A 7 -6.83 6.47 19.82
N ARG A 8 -5.62 6.61 19.27
CA ARG A 8 -5.17 5.89 18.07
C ARG A 8 -5.17 4.37 18.26
N PHE A 9 -4.70 3.89 19.41
CA PHE A 9 -4.75 2.47 19.75
C PHE A 9 -6.18 1.92 19.73
N PHE A 10 -7.12 2.61 20.39
CA PHE A 10 -8.53 2.18 20.41
C PHE A 10 -9.20 2.28 19.04
N SER A 11 -8.90 3.31 18.26
CA SER A 11 -9.39 3.46 16.88
C SER A 11 -8.91 2.30 16.01
N GLU A 12 -7.64 1.95 16.07
CA GLU A 12 -7.05 0.84 15.31
C GLU A 12 -7.63 -0.51 15.73
N TYR A 13 -7.87 -0.71 17.04
CA TYR A 13 -8.54 -1.92 17.54
C TYR A 13 -10.00 -2.02 17.09
N SER A 14 -10.71 -0.90 17.08
CA SER A 14 -12.08 -0.85 16.55
C SER A 14 -12.09 -1.21 15.06
N ALA A 15 -11.17 -0.67 14.29
CA ALA A 15 -11.03 -0.97 12.87
C ALA A 15 -10.70 -2.45 12.63
N LEU A 16 -9.78 -3.04 13.42
CA LEU A 16 -9.46 -4.47 13.36
C LEU A 16 -10.67 -5.36 13.69
N GLY A 17 -11.60 -4.89 14.53
CA GLY A 17 -12.86 -5.58 14.79
C GLY A 17 -13.75 -5.74 13.56
N HIS A 18 -13.61 -4.86 12.55
CA HIS A 18 -14.33 -4.98 11.28
C HIS A 18 -13.56 -5.80 10.23
N VAL A 19 -12.24 -5.95 10.40
CA VAL A 19 -11.35 -6.66 9.47
C VAL A 19 -11.21 -8.12 9.84
N LEU A 20 -11.04 -8.43 11.13
CA LEU A 20 -10.79 -9.79 11.62
C LEU A 20 -12.09 -10.54 11.93
N GLU A 21 -12.06 -11.85 11.80
CA GLU A 21 -13.20 -12.72 12.09
C GLU A 21 -13.00 -13.47 13.42
N GLY A 22 -14.07 -13.64 14.16
CA GLY A 22 -14.28 -14.51 15.32
C GLY A 22 -13.02 -14.93 16.09
N ARG A 23 -12.46 -16.08 15.75
CA ARG A 23 -11.28 -16.65 16.43
C ARG A 23 -10.02 -15.80 16.30
N ASP A 24 -9.87 -15.02 15.22
CA ASP A 24 -8.69 -14.19 14.97
C ASP A 24 -8.78 -12.90 15.80
N LEU A 25 -9.98 -12.39 16.00
CA LEU A 25 -10.23 -11.29 16.94
C LEU A 25 -9.96 -11.71 18.39
N LEU A 26 -10.34 -12.92 18.78
CA LEU A 26 -10.01 -13.47 20.11
C LEU A 26 -8.50 -13.68 20.27
N ALA A 27 -7.81 -14.13 19.22
CA ALA A 27 -6.35 -14.25 19.22
C ALA A 27 -5.67 -12.89 19.37
N LEU A 28 -6.16 -11.86 18.69
CA LEU A 28 -5.68 -10.48 18.83
C LEU A 28 -5.86 -9.97 20.27
N ALA A 29 -7.05 -10.16 20.86
CA ALA A 29 -7.31 -9.76 22.24
C ALA A 29 -6.36 -10.46 23.22
N ARG A 30 -6.15 -11.78 23.06
CA ARG A 30 -5.19 -12.54 23.86
C ARG A 30 -3.76 -12.04 23.66
N ALA A 31 -3.31 -11.83 22.42
CA ALA A 31 -2.00 -11.31 22.11
C ALA A 31 -1.77 -9.95 22.78
N THR A 32 -2.76 -9.07 22.74
CA THR A 32 -2.70 -7.74 23.38
C THR A 32 -2.49 -7.85 24.89
N VAL A 33 -3.25 -8.70 25.57
CA VAL A 33 -3.10 -8.90 27.01
C VAL A 33 -1.70 -9.45 27.34
N LEU A 34 -1.26 -10.48 26.64
CA LEU A 34 0.04 -11.11 26.87
C LEU A 34 1.22 -10.18 26.52
N GLN A 35 1.10 -9.34 25.51
CA GLN A 35 2.14 -8.42 25.06
C GLN A 35 2.05 -7.03 25.71
N SER A 36 1.09 -6.80 26.60
CA SER A 36 0.91 -5.49 27.24
C SER A 36 2.17 -4.94 27.94
N PRO A 37 3.01 -5.74 28.65
CA PRO A 37 4.25 -5.23 29.22
C PRO A 37 5.26 -4.75 28.16
N ALA A 38 5.36 -5.48 27.04
CA ALA A 38 6.24 -5.11 25.93
C ALA A 38 5.75 -3.83 25.23
N ILE A 39 4.44 -3.70 25.02
CA ILE A 39 3.82 -2.52 24.42
C ILE A 39 4.04 -1.28 25.28
N LEU A 40 3.81 -1.38 26.59
CA LEU A 40 4.03 -0.29 27.53
C LEU A 40 5.49 0.19 27.55
N ARG A 41 6.44 -0.75 27.43
CA ARG A 41 7.87 -0.46 27.41
C ARG A 41 8.34 0.15 26.08
N THR A 42 7.93 -0.43 24.95
CA THR A 42 8.43 -0.08 23.60
C THR A 42 7.58 0.96 22.91
N ARG A 43 6.30 1.10 23.29
CA ARG A 43 5.26 1.88 22.59
C ARG A 43 5.05 1.46 21.13
N LYS A 44 5.40 0.20 20.79
CA LYS A 44 5.25 -0.38 19.46
C LYS A 44 4.34 -1.60 19.53
N LEU A 45 3.60 -1.85 18.45
CA LEU A 45 2.71 -3.00 18.31
C LEU A 45 3.40 -4.22 17.68
N THR A 46 4.67 -4.13 17.33
CA THR A 46 5.44 -5.20 16.65
C THR A 46 5.39 -6.54 17.40
N SER A 47 5.32 -6.54 18.73
CA SER A 47 5.18 -7.76 19.52
C SER A 47 3.81 -8.42 19.35
N ILE A 48 2.75 -7.63 19.15
CA ILE A 48 1.42 -8.15 18.79
C ILE A 48 1.47 -8.72 17.37
N ASP A 49 2.05 -7.99 16.43
CA ASP A 49 2.15 -8.43 15.03
C ASP A 49 2.83 -9.79 14.93
N ALA A 50 3.94 -10.00 15.66
CA ALA A 50 4.62 -11.29 15.74
C ALA A 50 3.73 -12.40 16.33
N SER A 51 2.91 -12.08 17.33
CA SER A 51 1.96 -13.02 17.94
C SER A 51 0.78 -13.38 17.03
N MET A 52 0.56 -12.61 15.97
CA MET A 52 -0.50 -12.80 14.97
C MET A 52 0.00 -13.45 13.68
N SER A 53 1.24 -13.97 13.65
CA SER A 53 1.81 -14.73 12.53
C SER A 53 1.11 -16.09 12.38
N ARG A 54 -0.09 -16.09 11.84
CA ARG A 54 -0.95 -17.27 11.61
C ARG A 54 -1.80 -17.06 10.36
N ASN A 55 -2.17 -18.16 9.71
CA ASN A 55 -3.10 -18.08 8.57
C ASN A 55 -4.48 -17.67 9.06
N MET A 56 -5.06 -16.67 8.43
CA MET A 56 -6.35 -16.08 8.81
C MET A 56 -7.13 -15.61 7.59
N ASN A 57 -8.37 -15.19 7.81
CA ASN A 57 -9.14 -14.44 6.82
C ASN A 57 -9.33 -13.01 7.30
N VAL A 58 -9.24 -12.07 6.37
CA VAL A 58 -9.52 -10.66 6.62
C VAL A 58 -10.65 -10.18 5.72
N ARG A 59 -11.35 -9.13 6.15
CA ARG A 59 -12.40 -8.47 5.39
C ARG A 59 -11.97 -7.07 5.01
N PHE A 60 -12.39 -6.64 3.83
CA PHE A 60 -12.34 -5.25 3.42
C PHE A 60 -13.63 -4.95 2.63
N GLY A 61 -14.50 -4.13 3.18
CA GLY A 61 -15.85 -3.96 2.65
C GLY A 61 -16.61 -5.29 2.60
N LYS A 62 -17.03 -5.70 1.41
CA LYS A 62 -17.70 -6.99 1.16
C LYS A 62 -16.73 -8.13 0.81
N ALA A 63 -15.49 -7.81 0.50
CA ALA A 63 -14.50 -8.82 0.12
C ALA A 63 -13.95 -9.55 1.35
N ARG A 64 -13.69 -10.84 1.17
CA ARG A 64 -13.03 -11.70 2.14
C ARG A 64 -11.77 -12.27 1.49
N MET A 65 -10.65 -12.16 2.18
CA MET A 65 -9.34 -12.52 1.66
C MET A 65 -8.62 -13.45 2.62
N ALA A 66 -8.08 -14.55 2.09
CA ALA A 66 -7.22 -15.46 2.82
C ALA A 66 -5.82 -14.84 2.96
N MET A 67 -5.32 -14.79 4.17
CA MET A 67 -3.99 -14.27 4.51
C MET A 67 -3.14 -15.41 5.08
N PRO A 68 -2.25 -16.02 4.28
CA PRO A 68 -1.37 -17.10 4.71
C PRO A 68 -0.15 -16.54 5.47
N LEU A 69 -0.37 -15.75 6.53
CA LEU A 69 0.68 -14.97 7.21
C LEU A 69 1.79 -15.85 7.80
N ALA A 70 1.44 -17.02 8.35
CA ALA A 70 2.44 -17.95 8.89
C ALA A 70 3.39 -18.47 7.80
N ASP A 71 2.86 -18.70 6.60
CA ASP A 71 3.67 -19.19 5.48
C ASP A 71 4.53 -18.06 4.90
N ILE A 72 3.98 -16.86 4.81
CA ILE A 72 4.69 -15.65 4.38
C ILE A 72 5.85 -15.35 5.35
N ASP A 73 5.57 -15.28 6.64
CA ASP A 73 6.59 -14.98 7.66
C ASP A 73 7.68 -16.05 7.70
N ARG A 74 7.34 -17.33 7.39
CA ARG A 74 8.33 -18.42 7.26
C ARG A 74 9.25 -18.19 6.04
N ILE A 75 8.73 -17.78 4.89
CA ILE A 75 9.53 -17.45 3.70
C ILE A 75 10.48 -16.28 4.02
N LEU A 76 9.99 -15.29 4.75
CA LEU A 76 10.72 -14.05 5.04
C LEU A 76 11.62 -14.14 6.29
N ALA A 77 11.62 -15.26 7.03
CA ALA A 77 12.32 -15.39 8.31
C ALA A 77 13.81 -15.04 8.25
N ALA A 78 14.48 -15.33 7.11
CA ALA A 78 15.91 -15.05 6.94
C ALA A 78 16.24 -13.54 6.78
N ARG A 79 15.24 -12.70 6.46
CA ARG A 79 15.44 -11.25 6.24
C ARG A 79 15.31 -10.41 7.50
N ASN A 80 14.76 -10.97 8.57
CA ASN A 80 14.40 -10.22 9.78
C ASN A 80 13.41 -9.06 9.46
N ASP A 81 12.52 -9.28 8.50
CA ASP A 81 11.46 -8.33 8.15
C ASP A 81 10.45 -8.17 9.29
N ASN A 82 9.72 -7.07 9.28
CA ASN A 82 8.60 -6.89 10.20
C ASN A 82 7.53 -7.96 9.95
N PRO A 83 6.86 -8.46 11.02
CA PRO A 83 5.79 -9.43 10.89
C PRO A 83 4.69 -8.95 9.94
N THR A 84 4.22 -9.83 9.07
CA THR A 84 3.29 -9.50 7.98
C THR A 84 1.93 -8.98 8.49
N PHE A 85 1.53 -9.29 9.71
CA PHE A 85 0.30 -8.76 10.31
C PHE A 85 0.32 -7.22 10.43
N GLY A 86 1.48 -6.59 10.53
CA GLY A 86 1.62 -5.12 10.46
C GLY A 86 1.01 -4.54 9.19
N ASN A 87 1.27 -5.17 8.03
CA ASN A 87 0.66 -4.75 6.76
C ASN A 87 -0.87 -4.91 6.75
N VAL A 88 -1.40 -5.97 7.38
CA VAL A 88 -2.87 -6.13 7.54
C VAL A 88 -3.46 -4.97 8.33
N ARG A 89 -2.82 -4.55 9.41
CA ARG A 89 -3.28 -3.40 10.21
C ARG A 89 -3.27 -2.10 9.41
N GLU A 90 -2.21 -1.84 8.65
CA GLU A 90 -2.04 -0.60 7.89
C GLU A 90 -3.00 -0.53 6.70
N MET A 91 -2.98 -1.54 5.86
CA MET A 91 -3.74 -1.50 4.60
C MET A 91 -5.22 -1.79 4.80
N TYR A 92 -5.59 -2.72 5.68
CA TYR A 92 -6.98 -3.17 5.79
C TYR A 92 -7.72 -2.52 6.95
N ALA A 93 -7.09 -2.33 8.10
CA ALA A 93 -7.75 -1.70 9.24
C ALA A 93 -7.65 -0.18 9.22
N ARG A 94 -6.45 0.38 9.03
CA ARG A 94 -6.25 1.83 8.91
C ARG A 94 -6.65 2.38 7.56
N ASN A 95 -6.73 1.53 6.54
CA ASN A 95 -7.10 1.91 5.17
C ASN A 95 -6.27 3.06 4.59
N CYS A 96 -4.97 3.10 4.94
CA CYS A 96 -4.09 4.25 4.71
C CYS A 96 -3.94 4.66 3.24
N TYR A 97 -4.30 3.82 2.27
CA TYR A 97 -4.22 4.15 0.85
C TYR A 97 -5.56 4.55 0.22
N LEU A 98 -6.70 4.26 0.87
CA LEU A 98 -8.02 4.49 0.23
C LEU A 98 -8.96 5.35 1.08
N GLU A 99 -8.57 5.73 2.29
CA GLU A 99 -9.43 6.42 3.26
C GLU A 99 -10.08 7.68 2.67
N HIS A 100 -9.31 8.46 1.92
CA HIS A 100 -9.75 9.74 1.34
C HIS A 100 -10.12 9.67 -0.15
N LEU A 101 -10.16 8.46 -0.75
CA LEU A 101 -10.58 8.24 -2.13
C LEU A 101 -11.98 7.62 -2.19
N ARG A 102 -12.84 8.15 -3.06
CA ARG A 102 -14.13 7.55 -3.42
C ARG A 102 -14.04 7.03 -4.85
N LEU A 103 -13.56 5.80 -4.97
CA LEU A 103 -13.34 5.17 -6.26
C LEU A 103 -14.66 4.63 -6.84
N GLN A 104 -14.84 4.78 -8.14
CA GLN A 104 -15.90 4.10 -8.88
C GLN A 104 -15.40 2.68 -9.21
N THR A 105 -16.00 1.68 -8.59
CA THR A 105 -15.65 0.26 -8.80
C THR A 105 -16.67 -0.44 -9.69
N PRO A 106 -16.27 -1.49 -10.43
CA PRO A 106 -14.93 -2.09 -10.49
C PRO A 106 -13.90 -1.22 -11.23
N LEU A 107 -12.62 -1.40 -10.90
CA LEU A 107 -11.51 -0.73 -11.57
C LEU A 107 -11.05 -1.54 -12.80
N ASP A 108 -10.52 -0.85 -13.82
CA ASP A 108 -9.92 -1.53 -14.98
C ASP A 108 -8.49 -1.97 -14.65
N ALA A 109 -7.55 -1.05 -14.61
CA ALA A 109 -6.14 -1.33 -14.31
C ALA A 109 -5.67 -0.54 -13.09
N VAL A 110 -4.89 -1.20 -12.23
CA VAL A 110 -4.26 -0.63 -11.06
C VAL A 110 -2.75 -0.83 -11.15
N LEU A 111 -1.98 0.18 -10.78
CA LEU A 111 -0.54 0.11 -10.65
C LEU A 111 -0.16 0.20 -9.18
N ASP A 112 0.54 -0.83 -8.68
CA ASP A 112 1.00 -0.96 -7.30
C ASP A 112 2.53 -0.80 -7.26
N LEU A 113 3.00 0.43 -7.06
CA LEU A 113 4.41 0.78 -6.94
C LEU A 113 4.86 0.61 -5.49
N GLY A 114 5.90 -0.20 -5.28
CA GLY A 114 6.27 -0.72 -3.99
C GLY A 114 5.29 -1.81 -3.54
N ALA A 115 5.07 -2.80 -4.41
CA ALA A 115 4.06 -3.84 -4.17
C ALA A 115 4.40 -4.75 -2.97
N ASN A 116 5.65 -4.77 -2.53
CA ASN A 116 6.11 -5.53 -1.38
C ASN A 116 5.58 -6.99 -1.43
N ARG A 117 4.85 -7.44 -0.40
CA ARG A 117 4.22 -8.77 -0.31
C ARG A 117 2.96 -8.94 -1.18
N GLY A 118 2.47 -7.88 -1.83
CA GLY A 118 1.26 -7.90 -2.67
C GLY A 118 -0.05 -7.69 -1.95
N MET A 119 -0.01 -7.20 -0.72
CA MET A 119 -1.22 -6.98 0.08
C MET A 119 -2.18 -5.97 -0.56
N PHE A 120 -1.65 -4.85 -1.10
CA PHE A 120 -2.47 -3.88 -1.81
C PHE A 120 -2.94 -4.42 -3.17
N SER A 121 -2.09 -5.14 -3.88
CA SER A 121 -2.47 -5.80 -5.14
C SER A 121 -3.65 -6.75 -4.95
N LEU A 122 -3.64 -7.56 -3.88
CA LEU A 122 -4.76 -8.45 -3.55
C LEU A 122 -6.05 -7.66 -3.21
N LEU A 123 -5.93 -6.60 -2.42
CA LEU A 123 -7.04 -5.70 -2.09
C LEU A 123 -7.65 -5.12 -3.36
N ALA A 124 -6.82 -4.64 -4.29
CA ALA A 124 -7.27 -4.07 -5.55
C ALA A 124 -8.02 -5.10 -6.42
N LEU A 125 -7.52 -6.33 -6.52
CA LEU A 125 -8.18 -7.40 -7.26
C LEU A 125 -9.54 -7.79 -6.69
N LEU A 126 -9.63 -7.97 -5.35
CA LEU A 126 -10.79 -8.60 -4.72
C LEU A 126 -11.80 -7.60 -4.16
N ALA A 127 -11.33 -6.49 -3.58
CA ALA A 127 -12.20 -5.50 -2.96
C ALA A 127 -12.57 -4.36 -3.91
N LEU A 128 -11.64 -3.92 -4.77
CA LEU A 128 -11.91 -2.88 -5.75
C LEU A 128 -12.32 -3.47 -7.12
N GLY A 129 -12.26 -4.78 -7.30
CA GLY A 129 -12.66 -5.48 -8.52
C GLY A 129 -11.78 -5.15 -9.72
N ALA A 130 -10.50 -4.80 -9.51
CA ALA A 130 -9.59 -4.49 -10.60
C ALA A 130 -9.46 -5.67 -11.56
N LYS A 131 -9.55 -5.41 -12.86
CA LYS A 131 -9.36 -6.45 -13.89
C LYS A 131 -7.90 -6.91 -13.94
N THR A 132 -6.98 -5.94 -13.83
CA THR A 132 -5.54 -6.18 -13.82
C THR A 132 -4.87 -5.29 -12.77
N VAL A 133 -3.87 -5.84 -12.07
CA VAL A 133 -3.01 -5.10 -11.15
C VAL A 133 -1.56 -5.34 -11.54
N VAL A 134 -0.82 -4.30 -11.87
CA VAL A 134 0.61 -4.42 -12.16
C VAL A 134 1.39 -4.05 -10.91
N GLY A 135 2.16 -5.01 -10.38
CA GLY A 135 3.02 -4.78 -9.22
C GLY A 135 4.45 -4.47 -9.63
N VAL A 136 5.06 -3.48 -8.99
CA VAL A 136 6.49 -3.18 -9.13
C VAL A 136 7.15 -3.23 -7.76
N GLU A 137 8.16 -4.10 -7.60
CA GLU A 137 8.86 -4.31 -6.34
C GLU A 137 10.25 -4.89 -6.62
N PRO A 138 11.35 -4.18 -6.29
CA PRO A 138 12.70 -4.63 -6.63
C PRO A 138 13.16 -5.84 -5.81
N VAL A 139 12.60 -6.09 -4.64
CA VAL A 139 13.03 -7.16 -3.75
C VAL A 139 12.50 -8.51 -4.24
N GLU A 140 13.41 -9.35 -4.73
CA GLU A 140 13.09 -10.61 -5.41
C GLU A 140 12.32 -11.61 -4.52
N ILE A 141 12.68 -11.71 -3.24
CA ILE A 141 12.05 -12.68 -2.32
C ILE A 141 10.56 -12.43 -2.09
N TYR A 142 10.07 -11.23 -2.35
CA TYR A 142 8.64 -10.94 -2.30
C TYR A 142 7.87 -11.54 -3.49
N GLY A 143 8.53 -11.96 -4.57
CA GLY A 143 7.90 -12.62 -5.70
C GLY A 143 7.17 -13.92 -5.34
N PRO A 144 7.82 -14.89 -4.70
CA PRO A 144 7.16 -16.09 -4.17
C PRO A 144 6.03 -15.79 -3.18
N VAL A 145 6.22 -14.78 -2.31
CA VAL A 145 5.20 -14.34 -1.33
C VAL A 145 3.97 -13.78 -2.04
N PHE A 146 4.19 -12.91 -3.02
CA PHE A 146 3.13 -12.33 -3.86
C PHE A 146 2.31 -13.42 -4.55
N ARG A 147 2.98 -14.41 -5.15
CA ARG A 147 2.32 -15.55 -5.79
C ARG A 147 1.51 -16.38 -4.80
N LEU A 148 2.10 -16.74 -3.65
CA LEU A 148 1.42 -17.48 -2.58
C LEU A 148 0.13 -16.76 -2.15
N LEU A 149 0.17 -15.44 -2.01
CA LEU A 149 -0.98 -14.64 -1.60
C LEU A 149 -2.10 -14.68 -2.65
N LEU A 150 -1.77 -14.58 -3.94
CA LEU A 150 -2.73 -14.68 -5.03
C LEU A 150 -3.36 -16.09 -5.11
N GLU A 151 -2.53 -17.14 -5.06
CA GLU A 151 -2.96 -18.52 -5.12
C GLU A 151 -3.89 -18.90 -3.96
N ALA A 152 -3.58 -18.44 -2.74
CA ALA A 152 -4.42 -18.66 -1.56
C ALA A 152 -5.83 -18.04 -1.69
N ASN A 153 -5.99 -17.11 -2.62
CA ASN A 153 -7.25 -16.42 -2.90
C ASN A 153 -7.88 -16.82 -4.25
N GLY A 154 -7.33 -17.81 -4.94
CA GLY A 154 -7.83 -18.24 -6.25
C GLY A 154 -7.69 -17.17 -7.35
N CYS A 155 -6.78 -16.21 -7.17
CA CYS A 155 -6.52 -15.19 -8.18
C CYS A 155 -5.58 -15.74 -9.25
N GLU A 156 -5.93 -15.54 -10.50
CA GLU A 156 -5.05 -15.87 -11.63
C GLU A 156 -3.82 -14.96 -11.61
N VAL A 157 -2.63 -15.56 -11.61
CA VAL A 157 -1.35 -14.82 -11.60
C VAL A 157 -1.21 -13.92 -12.83
N SER A 158 -1.79 -14.31 -13.97
CA SER A 158 -1.84 -13.49 -15.19
C SER A 158 -2.53 -12.13 -15.02
N ARG A 159 -3.45 -12.02 -14.06
CA ARG A 159 -4.11 -10.75 -13.72
C ARG A 159 -3.26 -9.83 -12.85
N ALA A 160 -2.11 -10.32 -12.37
CA ALA A 160 -1.21 -9.56 -11.50
C ALA A 160 0.25 -9.69 -11.95
N PRO A 161 0.61 -9.23 -13.18
CA PRO A 161 1.99 -9.20 -13.64
C PRO A 161 2.85 -8.37 -12.66
N ARG A 162 4.11 -8.83 -12.46
CA ARG A 162 5.02 -8.21 -11.51
C ARG A 162 6.37 -7.94 -12.16
N TYR A 163 6.89 -6.73 -11.91
CA TYR A 163 8.25 -6.32 -12.26
C TYR A 163 9.14 -6.37 -11.02
N THR A 164 10.24 -7.13 -11.11
CA THR A 164 11.29 -7.16 -10.07
C THR A 164 12.35 -6.14 -10.42
N LYS A 165 11.97 -4.86 -10.37
CA LYS A 165 12.79 -3.69 -10.74
C LYS A 165 12.45 -2.50 -9.85
N PHE A 166 13.34 -1.54 -9.78
CA PHE A 166 13.03 -0.21 -9.24
C PHE A 166 12.17 0.57 -10.24
N ILE A 167 11.16 1.26 -9.73
CA ILE A 167 10.43 2.22 -10.55
C ILE A 167 11.24 3.50 -10.70
N SER A 168 11.25 4.11 -11.89
CA SER A 168 11.94 5.37 -12.14
C SER A 168 11.32 6.10 -13.34
N CYS A 169 11.92 7.23 -13.74
CA CYS A 169 11.53 7.93 -14.95
C CYS A 169 12.19 7.32 -16.20
N PRO A 170 11.67 7.62 -17.42
CA PRO A 170 12.20 7.10 -18.68
C PRO A 170 13.68 7.37 -18.93
N SER A 171 14.20 8.53 -18.51
CA SER A 171 15.63 8.86 -18.69
C SER A 171 16.54 7.98 -17.86
N VAL A 172 16.17 7.65 -16.64
CA VAL A 172 16.91 6.74 -15.75
C VAL A 172 16.79 5.29 -16.24
N GLU A 173 15.62 4.87 -16.68
CA GLU A 173 15.41 3.54 -17.27
C GLU A 173 16.31 3.31 -18.48
N ARG A 174 16.45 4.28 -19.39
CA ARG A 174 17.35 4.17 -20.55
C ARG A 174 18.82 3.94 -20.15
N GLN A 175 19.24 4.41 -18.98
CA GLN A 175 20.60 4.22 -18.46
C GLN A 175 20.77 2.88 -17.73
N ASN A 176 19.72 2.37 -17.12
CA ASN A 176 19.75 1.17 -16.28
C ASN A 176 18.56 0.23 -16.57
N PRO A 177 18.36 -0.25 -17.80
CA PRO A 177 17.16 -0.97 -18.23
C PRO A 177 16.96 -2.31 -17.50
N ASP A 178 18.04 -2.92 -17.03
CA ASP A 178 17.95 -4.21 -16.32
C ASP A 178 17.46 -4.04 -14.88
N GLN A 179 17.72 -2.90 -14.25
CA GLN A 179 17.42 -2.65 -12.85
C GLN A 179 16.18 -1.77 -12.64
N THR A 180 15.82 -0.95 -13.62
CA THR A 180 14.74 0.02 -13.52
C THR A 180 13.68 -0.19 -14.59
N VAL A 181 12.47 0.30 -14.31
CA VAL A 181 11.35 0.34 -15.24
C VAL A 181 10.59 1.66 -15.07
N SER A 182 10.10 2.26 -16.15
CA SER A 182 9.22 3.43 -16.11
C SER A 182 7.76 3.03 -16.22
N ILE A 183 6.87 3.92 -15.80
CA ILE A 183 5.42 3.73 -15.93
C ILE A 183 5.04 3.60 -17.41
N GLU A 184 5.65 4.39 -18.28
CA GLU A 184 5.43 4.36 -19.73
C GLU A 184 5.83 3.02 -20.35
N THR A 185 6.92 2.41 -19.88
CA THR A 185 7.33 1.07 -20.32
C THR A 185 6.33 0.02 -19.86
N ILE A 186 5.88 0.08 -18.61
CA ILE A 186 4.84 -0.80 -18.06
C ILE A 186 3.55 -0.69 -18.91
N MET A 187 3.09 0.52 -19.18
CA MET A 187 1.90 0.76 -19.99
C MET A 187 2.02 0.11 -21.37
N ARG A 188 3.14 0.34 -22.03
CA ARG A 188 3.41 -0.23 -23.37
C ARG A 188 3.46 -1.76 -23.35
N GLU A 189 4.16 -2.36 -22.40
CA GLU A 189 4.36 -3.81 -22.31
C GLU A 189 3.08 -4.55 -21.91
N GLN A 190 2.25 -3.94 -21.07
CA GLN A 190 1.00 -4.53 -20.60
C GLN A 190 -0.21 -4.16 -21.49
N GLY A 191 -0.03 -3.28 -22.47
CA GLY A 191 -1.13 -2.80 -23.33
C GLY A 191 -2.17 -1.99 -22.53
N ILE A 192 -1.73 -1.23 -21.53
CA ILE A 192 -2.60 -0.43 -20.66
C ILE A 192 -2.52 1.04 -21.09
N ASP A 193 -3.64 1.60 -21.54
CA ASP A 193 -3.71 3.01 -21.96
C ASP A 193 -3.93 3.94 -20.78
N ARG A 194 -4.51 3.43 -19.67
CA ARG A 194 -4.86 4.24 -18.50
C ARG A 194 -4.96 3.40 -17.24
N PHE A 195 -4.43 3.93 -16.13
CA PHE A 195 -4.62 3.37 -14.79
C PHE A 195 -5.79 4.07 -14.09
N SER A 196 -6.76 3.28 -13.62
CA SER A 196 -7.85 3.77 -12.76
C SER A 196 -7.33 4.23 -11.39
N LEU A 197 -6.25 3.59 -10.92
CA LEU A 197 -5.59 3.92 -9.67
C LEU A 197 -4.09 3.58 -9.74
N VAL A 198 -3.26 4.49 -9.26
CA VAL A 198 -1.86 4.23 -8.92
C VAL A 198 -1.70 4.32 -7.42
N LYS A 199 -1.18 3.29 -6.77
CA LYS A 199 -0.65 3.36 -5.40
C LYS A 199 0.87 3.47 -5.50
N MET A 200 1.45 4.39 -4.75
CA MET A 200 2.90 4.62 -4.71
C MET A 200 3.39 4.66 -3.26
N ASP A 201 4.32 3.77 -2.95
CA ASP A 201 5.00 3.65 -1.66
C ASP A 201 6.36 3.02 -1.98
N ILE A 202 7.34 3.85 -2.29
CA ILE A 202 8.61 3.50 -2.93
C ILE A 202 9.84 4.04 -2.17
N GLU A 203 9.63 4.30 -0.88
CA GLU A 203 10.69 4.54 0.09
C GLU A 203 11.70 5.62 -0.35
N GLY A 204 11.20 6.80 -0.79
CA GLY A 204 11.99 7.98 -1.13
C GLY A 204 12.38 8.12 -2.61
N HIS A 205 11.91 7.23 -3.50
CA HIS A 205 12.15 7.34 -4.94
C HIS A 205 11.10 8.18 -5.69
N GLU A 206 10.17 8.81 -4.99
CA GLU A 206 9.04 9.58 -5.55
C GLU A 206 9.52 10.70 -6.47
N GLN A 207 10.56 11.45 -6.08
CA GLN A 207 11.11 12.52 -6.91
C GLN A 207 11.62 12.02 -8.26
N ALA A 208 12.27 10.86 -8.30
CA ALA A 208 12.78 10.29 -9.54
C ALA A 208 11.64 9.97 -10.52
N VAL A 209 10.52 9.46 -10.03
CA VAL A 209 9.34 9.15 -10.85
C VAL A 209 8.66 10.44 -11.31
N PHE A 210 8.58 11.46 -10.47
CA PHE A 210 7.95 12.75 -10.78
C PHE A 210 8.86 13.71 -11.57
N SER A 211 10.13 13.37 -11.81
CA SER A 211 11.01 14.21 -12.63
C SER A 211 10.59 14.26 -14.11
N GLU A 212 9.90 13.22 -14.60
CA GLU A 212 9.28 13.16 -15.92
C GLU A 212 7.81 12.74 -15.77
N PRO A 213 6.89 13.65 -15.39
CA PRO A 213 5.55 13.31 -14.91
C PRO A 213 4.51 13.08 -16.02
N ALA A 214 4.93 12.86 -17.29
CA ALA A 214 4.01 12.71 -18.43
C ALA A 214 3.00 11.56 -18.24
N TRP A 215 3.37 10.50 -17.53
CA TRP A 215 2.50 9.37 -17.17
C TRP A 215 1.24 9.79 -16.41
N LEU A 216 1.26 10.94 -15.70
CA LEU A 216 0.08 11.46 -15.00
C LEU A 216 -1.10 11.72 -15.95
N ALA A 217 -0.85 11.99 -17.23
CA ALA A 217 -1.92 12.13 -18.23
C ALA A 217 -2.79 10.88 -18.36
N HIS A 218 -2.27 9.72 -17.98
CA HIS A 218 -2.88 8.41 -18.10
C HIS A 218 -3.34 7.81 -16.76
N VAL A 219 -3.56 8.63 -15.74
CA VAL A 219 -3.98 8.18 -14.40
C VAL A 219 -5.22 8.93 -13.96
N ASP A 220 -6.20 8.23 -13.40
CA ASP A 220 -7.42 8.82 -12.87
C ASP A 220 -7.30 9.19 -11.40
N ASN A 221 -6.72 8.28 -10.60
CA ASN A 221 -6.55 8.43 -9.15
C ASN A 221 -5.14 8.00 -8.74
N LEU A 222 -4.61 8.67 -7.72
CA LEU A 222 -3.30 8.39 -7.14
C LEU A 222 -3.40 8.42 -5.62
N THR A 223 -2.76 7.47 -4.98
CA THR A 223 -2.51 7.47 -3.54
C THR A 223 -1.04 7.21 -3.28
N MET A 224 -0.45 7.97 -2.37
CA MET A 224 0.98 7.88 -2.09
C MET A 224 1.25 7.86 -0.58
N GLU A 225 2.21 7.04 -0.17
CA GLU A 225 2.98 7.31 1.03
C GLU A 225 4.18 8.17 0.65
N LEU A 226 4.43 9.23 1.40
CA LEU A 226 5.51 10.19 1.18
C LEU A 226 6.57 9.98 2.25
N HIS A 227 7.83 10.09 1.87
CA HIS A 227 8.98 9.88 2.75
C HIS A 227 9.78 11.18 2.88
N PRO A 228 9.26 12.19 3.59
CA PRO A 228 9.89 13.51 3.68
C PRO A 228 11.30 13.48 4.29
N GLU A 229 11.66 12.41 5.01
CA GLU A 229 13.01 12.20 5.52
C GLU A 229 14.05 11.88 4.45
N PHE A 230 13.61 11.46 3.26
CA PHE A 230 14.48 11.16 2.11
C PHE A 230 14.39 12.19 0.98
N VAL A 231 13.48 13.16 1.10
CA VAL A 231 13.15 14.11 0.02
C VAL A 231 13.14 15.53 0.57
N ASP A 232 14.06 16.37 0.10
CA ASP A 232 14.21 17.75 0.59
C ASP A 232 13.02 18.66 0.21
N ASP A 233 12.43 18.47 -0.97
CA ASP A 233 11.31 19.29 -1.47
C ASP A 233 10.26 18.44 -2.18
N LEU A 234 9.07 18.35 -1.61
CA LEU A 234 7.90 17.65 -2.16
C LEU A 234 7.01 18.55 -3.05
N HIS A 235 7.26 19.86 -3.13
CA HIS A 235 6.46 20.77 -3.96
C HIS A 235 6.47 20.45 -5.47
N PRO A 236 7.55 19.87 -6.07
CA PRO A 236 7.48 19.43 -7.45
C PRO A 236 6.38 18.41 -7.73
N ILE A 237 6.07 17.54 -6.74
CA ILE A 237 4.97 16.55 -6.83
C ILE A 237 3.63 17.26 -6.93
N SER A 238 3.33 18.18 -6.00
CA SER A 238 2.05 18.90 -6.01
C SER A 238 1.87 19.76 -7.27
N LYS A 239 2.94 20.43 -7.73
CA LYS A 239 2.91 21.19 -8.99
C LYS A 239 2.62 20.31 -10.20
N ALA A 240 3.23 19.12 -10.28
CA ALA A 240 2.95 18.17 -11.34
C ALA A 240 1.48 17.72 -11.30
N LEU A 241 0.95 17.37 -10.13
CA LEU A 241 -0.46 17.00 -9.97
C LEU A 241 -1.40 18.11 -10.45
N GLU A 242 -1.17 19.37 -10.06
CA GLU A 242 -1.96 20.52 -10.49
C GLU A 242 -1.87 20.74 -12.01
N GLN A 243 -0.67 20.64 -12.58
CA GLN A 243 -0.44 20.78 -14.02
C GLN A 243 -1.24 19.74 -14.83
N TYR A 244 -1.38 18.50 -14.31
CA TYR A 244 -2.14 17.43 -14.94
C TYR A 244 -3.61 17.39 -14.51
N GLY A 245 -4.11 18.41 -13.82
CA GLY A 245 -5.52 18.59 -13.49
C GLY A 245 -6.04 17.75 -12.34
N PHE A 246 -5.16 17.28 -11.46
CA PHE A 246 -5.58 16.61 -10.23
C PHE A 246 -5.99 17.60 -9.16
N LYS A 247 -7.06 17.29 -8.44
CA LYS A 247 -7.28 17.78 -7.07
C LYS A 247 -6.54 16.85 -6.13
N TRP A 248 -5.93 17.39 -5.09
CA TRP A 248 -5.17 16.59 -4.14
C TRP A 248 -5.36 17.07 -2.70
N MET A 249 -5.12 16.16 -1.75
CA MET A 249 -5.11 16.41 -0.32
C MET A 249 -3.94 15.64 0.30
N SER A 250 -3.35 16.17 1.35
CA SER A 250 -2.24 15.52 2.05
C SER A 250 -2.45 15.52 3.56
N PHE A 251 -2.00 14.43 4.21
CA PHE A 251 -2.28 14.15 5.61
C PHE A 251 -1.02 13.69 6.34
N ASP A 252 -0.93 14.06 7.61
CA ASP A 252 0.09 13.52 8.51
C ASP A 252 -0.25 12.08 8.96
N GLN A 253 0.65 11.47 9.72
CA GLN A 253 0.46 10.13 10.27
C GLN A 253 -0.77 10.01 11.21
N ALA A 254 -1.25 11.12 11.74
CA ALA A 254 -2.42 11.15 12.63
C ALA A 254 -3.75 11.36 11.89
N GLY A 255 -3.70 11.56 10.57
CA GLY A 255 -4.86 11.83 9.72
C GLY A 255 -5.30 13.29 9.71
N HIS A 256 -4.45 14.23 10.15
CA HIS A 256 -4.73 15.65 10.02
C HIS A 256 -4.28 16.13 8.65
N GLN A 257 -5.10 16.93 8.00
CA GLN A 257 -4.71 17.56 6.74
C GLN A 257 -3.59 18.58 7.00
N VAL A 258 -2.50 18.44 6.25
CA VAL A 258 -1.28 19.26 6.40
C VAL A 258 -0.74 19.69 5.05
N ASN A 259 0.25 20.59 5.05
CA ASN A 259 1.02 20.91 3.86
C ASN A 259 1.80 19.67 3.38
N ILE A 260 1.99 19.54 2.06
CA ILE A 260 2.67 18.40 1.44
C ILE A 260 4.05 18.13 2.04
N GLN A 261 4.80 19.17 2.43
CA GLN A 261 6.15 19.02 3.01
C GLN A 261 6.16 18.34 4.38
N SER A 262 5.03 18.30 5.08
CA SER A 262 4.85 17.65 6.39
C SER A 262 3.98 16.40 6.31
N ALA A 263 3.60 16.02 5.08
CA ALA A 263 2.66 14.93 4.86
C ALA A 263 3.37 13.57 4.83
N MET A 264 2.65 12.54 5.29
CA MET A 264 2.99 11.13 5.06
C MET A 264 2.10 10.49 4.01
N PHE A 265 0.89 10.99 3.81
CA PHE A 265 -0.03 10.44 2.81
C PHE A 265 -0.54 11.55 1.90
N LEU A 266 -0.63 11.23 0.61
CA LEU A 266 -1.21 12.10 -0.41
C LEU A 266 -2.23 11.31 -1.21
N TYR A 267 -3.38 11.94 -1.45
CA TYR A 267 -4.45 11.41 -2.29
C TYR A 267 -4.75 12.43 -3.38
N ALA A 268 -4.82 11.97 -4.62
CA ALA A 268 -5.10 12.82 -5.75
C ALA A 268 -6.11 12.18 -6.71
N SER A 269 -7.00 12.98 -7.29
CA SER A 269 -8.02 12.50 -8.21
C SER A 269 -8.37 13.55 -9.25
N ARG A 270 -8.63 13.11 -10.48
CA ARG A 270 -9.23 13.94 -11.55
C ARG A 270 -10.75 13.82 -11.61
N THR A 271 -11.33 12.82 -10.93
CA THR A 271 -12.77 12.50 -11.01
C THR A 271 -13.59 13.03 -9.84
N SER A 272 -13.05 13.96 -9.07
CA SER A 272 -13.71 14.60 -7.90
C SER A 272 -14.00 13.65 -6.72
N SER A 273 -13.27 12.59 -6.60
CA SER A 273 -13.51 11.51 -5.64
C SER A 273 -12.77 11.67 -4.30
N LEU A 274 -12.33 12.87 -3.94
CA LEU A 274 -11.66 13.13 -2.64
C LEU A 274 -12.68 13.46 -1.55
N VAL A 275 -12.41 12.96 -0.34
CA VAL A 275 -13.22 13.19 0.87
C VAL A 275 -12.29 13.57 2.02
N ALA A 276 -12.61 14.68 2.67
CA ALA A 276 -11.89 15.14 3.85
C ALA A 276 -12.25 14.33 5.09
#